data_3756c1943491bcc7d1452595c1cbeab9
#
_entry.id   3756c1943491bcc7d1452595c1cbeab9
#
_cell.length_a   1.000
_cell.length_b   1.000
_cell.length_c   1.000
_cell.angle_alpha   90.00
_cell.angle_beta   90.00
_cell.angle_gamma   90.00
#
_symmetry.space_group_name_H-M   'P 1'
#
loop_
_entity.id
_entity.type
_entity.pdbx_description
1 polymer ?
#
loop_
_entity_poly.entity_id
_entity_poly.type
_entity_poly.pdbx_seq_one_letter_code
_entity_poly.pdbx_strand_id
1 'polypeptide(L)'
;MKKIVIITGASRGLGKAFVDLVLKDTDTLVISLSRSLNEDHASFDSSKLVLVKTDLSKPFSHDISYVLDRFLMPETILYFINNAGVILPINKVGAFKEEEIAHSVLVNVQYPVNLINFILKKYSSNKIVLVNISSGAAINPVASWSMYGASKAFMQQFFNVLAEENKENNNLELFQFNPGVMDTGMQEEIRSKEFSRQDYFKQLKEENKLILPEEAAEKILKEINYQA
;
A
#
# COMPACT_ATOMS: atom_id res chain seq x y z
N MET A 1 13.89 19.34 -4.59
CA MET A 1 13.15 18.05 -4.52
C MET A 1 11.73 18.30 -5.01
N LYS A 2 11.33 17.63 -6.06
CA LYS A 2 10.02 17.89 -6.71
C LYS A 2 8.93 16.91 -6.29
N LYS A 3 9.32 15.75 -5.75
CA LYS A 3 8.40 14.69 -5.37
C LYS A 3 8.76 14.09 -4.01
N ILE A 4 7.74 13.78 -3.22
CA ILE A 4 7.85 12.92 -2.04
C ILE A 4 6.91 11.74 -2.25
N VAL A 5 7.41 10.52 -2.10
CA VAL A 5 6.63 9.30 -2.27
C VAL A 5 6.60 8.51 -0.95
N ILE A 6 5.45 8.49 -0.31
CA ILE A 6 5.18 7.70 0.90
C ILE A 6 4.71 6.32 0.47
N ILE A 7 5.34 5.27 0.96
CA ILE A 7 4.98 3.87 0.64
C ILE A 7 4.79 3.09 1.94
N THR A 8 3.61 2.52 2.16
CA THR A 8 3.41 1.57 3.26
C THR A 8 3.82 0.16 2.85
N GLY A 9 4.47 -0.58 3.77
CA GLY A 9 4.94 -1.94 3.50
C GLY A 9 6.08 -2.01 2.47
N ALA A 10 6.98 -1.03 2.50
CA ALA A 10 8.04 -0.81 1.50
C ALA A 10 9.20 -1.81 1.56
N SER A 11 9.26 -2.71 2.57
CA SER A 11 10.46 -3.56 2.79
C SER A 11 10.51 -4.82 1.93
N ARG A 12 9.43 -5.21 1.26
CA ARG A 12 9.35 -6.45 0.44
C ARG A 12 8.23 -6.38 -0.60
N GLY A 13 8.25 -7.33 -1.55
CA GLY A 13 7.21 -7.52 -2.56
C GLY A 13 6.94 -6.25 -3.37
N LEU A 14 5.68 -5.94 -3.65
CA LEU A 14 5.29 -4.78 -4.46
C LEU A 14 5.79 -3.46 -3.86
N GLY A 15 5.78 -3.31 -2.53
CA GLY A 15 6.29 -2.11 -1.87
C GLY A 15 7.78 -1.89 -2.09
N LYS A 16 8.60 -2.97 -2.04
CA LYS A 16 10.03 -2.90 -2.40
C LYS A 16 10.20 -2.51 -3.87
N ALA A 17 9.45 -3.13 -4.77
CA ALA A 17 9.52 -2.83 -6.20
C ALA A 17 9.19 -1.35 -6.51
N PHE A 18 8.21 -0.76 -5.82
CA PHE A 18 7.97 0.69 -5.91
C PHE A 18 9.18 1.50 -5.44
N VAL A 19 9.80 1.15 -4.31
CA VAL A 19 11.00 1.85 -3.82
C VAL A 19 12.12 1.77 -4.84
N ASP A 20 12.42 0.58 -5.38
CA ASP A 20 13.48 0.36 -6.37
C ASP A 20 13.30 1.21 -7.63
N LEU A 21 12.07 1.36 -8.09
CA LEU A 21 11.77 2.14 -9.29
C LEU A 21 11.81 3.65 -9.01
N VAL A 22 11.20 4.08 -7.91
CA VAL A 22 11.11 5.50 -7.56
C VAL A 22 12.47 6.09 -7.18
N LEU A 23 13.38 5.32 -6.58
CA LEU A 23 14.74 5.76 -6.26
C LEU A 23 15.62 6.02 -7.49
N LYS A 24 15.21 5.59 -8.68
CA LYS A 24 15.88 5.96 -9.95
C LYS A 24 15.69 7.44 -10.27
N ASP A 25 14.64 8.06 -9.77
CA ASP A 25 14.40 9.50 -9.91
C ASP A 25 15.28 10.31 -8.95
N THR A 26 16.10 11.19 -9.52
CA THR A 26 17.04 12.00 -8.73
C THR A 26 16.37 13.10 -7.92
N ASP A 27 15.16 13.52 -8.29
CA ASP A 27 14.42 14.62 -7.67
C ASP A 27 13.35 14.15 -6.65
N THR A 28 13.38 12.87 -6.27
CA THR A 28 12.41 12.26 -5.37
C THR A 28 13.02 11.88 -4.01
N LEU A 29 12.24 12.13 -2.95
CA LEU A 29 12.43 11.52 -1.63
C LEU A 29 11.42 10.41 -1.44
N VAL A 30 11.88 9.22 -1.07
CA VAL A 30 11.02 8.11 -0.67
C VAL A 30 10.91 8.07 0.86
N ILE A 31 9.68 8.01 1.37
CA ILE A 31 9.40 7.76 2.79
C ILE A 31 8.82 6.36 2.93
N SER A 32 9.62 5.46 3.49
CA SER A 32 9.20 4.09 3.81
C SER A 32 8.48 4.07 5.15
N LEU A 33 7.18 3.77 5.15
CA LEU A 33 6.42 3.45 6.36
C LEU A 33 6.40 1.93 6.54
N SER A 34 7.37 1.41 7.28
CA SER A 34 7.56 -0.01 7.50
C SER A 34 8.30 -0.29 8.81
N ARG A 35 8.32 -1.54 9.25
CA ARG A 35 9.03 -1.95 10.46
C ARG A 35 10.55 -1.95 10.30
N SER A 36 11.03 -2.08 9.06
CA SER A 36 12.45 -2.05 8.68
C SER A 36 12.59 -1.66 7.21
N LEU A 37 13.77 -1.22 6.80
CA LEU A 37 14.13 -1.18 5.38
C LEU A 37 14.42 -2.59 4.86
N ASN A 38 14.37 -2.75 3.54
CA ASN A 38 15.00 -3.88 2.87
C ASN A 38 16.52 -3.73 2.93
N GLU A 39 17.27 -4.84 2.97
CA GLU A 39 18.73 -4.82 3.06
C GLU A 39 19.38 -4.11 1.86
N ASP A 40 18.83 -4.28 0.66
CA ASP A 40 19.29 -3.59 -0.56
C ASP A 40 19.18 -2.07 -0.44
N HIS A 41 18.32 -1.57 0.43
CA HIS A 41 18.05 -0.14 0.63
C HIS A 41 18.86 0.46 1.78
N ALA A 42 19.59 -0.33 2.55
CA ALA A 42 20.29 0.12 3.76
C ALA A 42 21.43 1.14 3.48
N SER A 43 21.96 1.15 2.25
CA SER A 43 23.04 2.04 1.83
C SER A 43 22.58 3.38 1.25
N PHE A 44 21.26 3.58 1.02
CA PHE A 44 20.76 4.84 0.50
C PHE A 44 20.86 5.97 1.53
N ASP A 45 21.29 7.14 1.05
CA ASP A 45 21.35 8.35 1.86
C ASP A 45 19.94 8.80 2.30
N SER A 46 19.85 9.38 3.50
CA SER A 46 18.59 9.88 4.07
C SER A 46 17.97 11.05 3.30
N SER A 47 18.71 11.67 2.38
CA SER A 47 18.15 12.64 1.43
C SER A 47 17.34 11.98 0.29
N LYS A 48 17.47 10.66 0.12
CA LYS A 48 16.78 9.87 -0.90
C LYS A 48 15.75 8.91 -0.34
N LEU A 49 16.05 8.28 0.80
CA LEU A 49 15.19 7.29 1.44
C LEU A 49 15.19 7.48 2.95
N VAL A 50 14.02 7.75 3.50
CA VAL A 50 13.81 7.86 4.95
C VAL A 50 12.93 6.72 5.44
N LEU A 51 13.40 5.98 6.46
CA LEU A 51 12.56 5.05 7.21
C LEU A 51 11.85 5.80 8.34
N VAL A 52 10.54 5.89 8.26
CA VAL A 52 9.70 6.16 9.42
C VAL A 52 9.25 4.81 9.96
N LYS A 53 9.97 4.32 11.00
CA LYS A 53 9.74 2.99 11.57
C LYS A 53 8.33 2.89 12.13
N THR A 54 7.49 2.09 11.50
CA THR A 54 6.06 2.06 11.76
C THR A 54 5.54 0.64 11.80
N ASP A 55 4.79 0.31 12.85
CA ASP A 55 3.95 -0.88 12.93
C ASP A 55 2.50 -0.46 12.71
N LEU A 56 1.94 -0.81 11.55
CA LEU A 56 0.58 -0.42 11.16
C LEU A 56 -0.51 -1.09 12.02
N SER A 57 -0.16 -2.08 12.84
CA SER A 57 -1.06 -2.69 13.83
C SER A 57 -1.14 -1.93 15.15
N LYS A 58 -0.41 -0.82 15.26
CA LYS A 58 -0.40 0.07 16.44
C LYS A 58 -1.19 1.35 16.15
N PRO A 59 -1.58 2.11 17.17
CA PRO A 59 -2.19 3.41 16.99
C PRO A 59 -1.39 4.30 16.03
N PHE A 60 -2.10 5.07 15.22
CA PHE A 60 -1.48 5.98 14.27
C PHE A 60 -0.56 6.98 14.99
N SER A 61 0.70 7.04 14.56
CA SER A 61 1.67 8.04 15.01
C SER A 61 1.82 9.16 13.97
N HIS A 62 2.00 10.38 14.45
CA HIS A 62 2.27 11.54 13.61
C HIS A 62 3.75 11.72 13.25
N ASP A 63 4.61 10.72 13.50
CA ASP A 63 6.06 10.82 13.27
C ASP A 63 6.43 11.17 11.83
N ILE A 64 5.59 10.76 10.87
CA ILE A 64 5.76 11.15 9.46
C ILE A 64 5.74 12.67 9.27
N SER A 65 5.07 13.43 10.16
CA SER A 65 5.01 14.88 10.03
C SER A 65 6.39 15.53 10.16
N TYR A 66 7.28 14.99 10.98
CA TYR A 66 8.64 15.54 11.12
C TYR A 66 9.43 15.49 9.80
N VAL A 67 9.20 14.45 9.00
CA VAL A 67 9.83 14.32 7.69
C VAL A 67 9.13 15.22 6.68
N LEU A 68 7.80 15.20 6.63
CA LEU A 68 7.04 16.03 5.69
C LEU A 68 7.25 17.52 5.94
N ASP A 69 7.17 17.98 7.18
CA ASP A 69 7.36 19.39 7.54
C ASP A 69 8.78 19.90 7.21
N ARG A 70 9.76 19.00 7.13
CA ARG A 70 11.14 19.32 6.77
C ARG A 70 11.38 19.42 5.27
N PHE A 71 10.72 18.57 4.47
CA PHE A 71 11.08 18.36 3.06
C PHE A 71 9.97 18.77 2.08
N LEU A 72 8.70 18.87 2.52
CA LEU A 72 7.58 19.21 1.66
C LEU A 72 7.52 20.72 1.44
N MET A 73 7.82 21.17 0.21
CA MET A 73 7.70 22.55 -0.22
C MET A 73 6.39 22.76 -0.98
N PRO A 74 5.90 24.02 -1.15
CA PRO A 74 4.62 24.29 -1.83
C PRO A 74 4.49 23.67 -3.22
N GLU A 75 5.59 23.61 -3.98
CA GLU A 75 5.65 23.05 -5.34
C GLU A 75 5.87 21.53 -5.38
N THR A 76 6.10 20.90 -4.23
CA THR A 76 6.35 19.45 -4.16
C THR A 76 5.06 18.67 -4.35
N ILE A 77 5.08 17.66 -5.22
CA ILE A 77 3.98 16.70 -5.37
C ILE A 77 4.15 15.60 -4.32
N LEU A 78 3.10 15.38 -3.54
CA LEU A 78 3.05 14.36 -2.51
C LEU A 78 2.30 13.12 -3.02
N TYR A 79 3.01 12.03 -3.23
CA TYR A 79 2.43 10.72 -3.53
C TYR A 79 2.27 9.91 -2.24
N PHE A 80 1.14 9.26 -2.09
CA PHE A 80 0.96 8.22 -1.06
C PHE A 80 0.49 6.92 -1.72
N ILE A 81 1.32 5.87 -1.63
CA ILE A 81 1.01 4.52 -2.10
C ILE A 81 0.59 3.67 -0.90
N ASN A 82 -0.72 3.47 -0.76
CA ASN A 82 -1.31 2.56 0.22
C ASN A 82 -1.16 1.11 -0.28
N ASN A 83 0.00 0.52 0.01
CA ASN A 83 0.37 -0.83 -0.46
C ASN A 83 0.31 -1.88 0.65
N ALA A 84 0.63 -1.54 1.89
CA ALA A 84 0.61 -2.52 2.99
C ALA A 84 -0.74 -3.20 3.14
N GLY A 85 -0.69 -4.48 3.46
CA GLY A 85 -1.88 -5.26 3.79
C GLY A 85 -1.52 -6.63 4.33
N VAL A 86 -2.44 -7.21 5.10
CA VAL A 86 -2.36 -8.57 5.62
C VAL A 86 -3.55 -9.39 5.13
N ILE A 87 -3.28 -10.63 4.73
CA ILE A 87 -4.32 -11.57 4.25
C ILE A 87 -4.98 -12.31 5.41
N LEU A 88 -4.31 -12.46 6.54
CA LEU A 88 -4.81 -13.18 7.69
C LEU A 88 -5.95 -12.42 8.40
N PRO A 89 -6.90 -13.14 9.00
CA PRO A 89 -7.02 -14.60 9.06
C PRO A 89 -7.55 -15.21 7.75
N ILE A 90 -7.02 -16.38 7.37
CA ILE A 90 -7.58 -17.25 6.34
C ILE A 90 -8.34 -18.35 7.04
N ASN A 91 -9.65 -18.16 7.26
CA ASN A 91 -10.51 -19.13 7.96
C ASN A 91 -11.99 -18.82 7.69
N LYS A 92 -12.89 -19.71 8.13
CA LYS A 92 -14.33 -19.46 8.12
C LYS A 92 -14.74 -18.49 9.23
N VAL A 93 -15.73 -17.67 8.96
CA VAL A 93 -16.37 -16.84 9.99
C VAL A 93 -16.89 -17.75 11.11
N GLY A 94 -16.62 -17.35 12.35
CA GLY A 94 -16.88 -18.15 13.56
C GLY A 94 -15.63 -18.85 14.12
N ALA A 95 -14.53 -18.91 13.35
CA ALA A 95 -13.27 -19.50 13.79
C ALA A 95 -12.13 -18.46 13.95
N PHE A 96 -12.43 -17.17 13.87
CA PHE A 96 -11.46 -16.11 14.08
C PHE A 96 -11.24 -15.85 15.56
N LYS A 97 -10.01 -15.51 15.92
CA LYS A 97 -9.70 -14.90 17.20
C LYS A 97 -9.90 -13.38 17.15
N GLU A 98 -10.26 -12.77 18.26
CA GLU A 98 -10.50 -11.33 18.34
C GLU A 98 -9.25 -10.51 17.93
N GLU A 99 -8.07 -10.95 18.35
CA GLU A 99 -6.82 -10.31 17.99
C GLU A 99 -6.50 -10.38 16.49
N GLU A 100 -6.91 -11.44 15.79
CA GLU A 100 -6.75 -11.57 14.33
C GLU A 100 -7.66 -10.59 13.59
N ILE A 101 -8.90 -10.44 14.05
CA ILE A 101 -9.85 -9.46 13.53
C ILE A 101 -9.30 -8.05 13.73
N ALA A 102 -8.91 -7.71 14.95
CA ALA A 102 -8.36 -6.40 15.30
C ALA A 102 -7.12 -6.07 14.47
N HIS A 103 -6.18 -7.02 14.34
CA HIS A 103 -4.97 -6.84 13.52
C HIS A 103 -5.29 -6.57 12.05
N SER A 104 -6.19 -7.33 11.45
CA SER A 104 -6.62 -7.16 10.07
C SER A 104 -7.25 -5.78 9.84
N VAL A 105 -8.14 -5.34 10.72
CA VAL A 105 -8.81 -4.04 10.63
C VAL A 105 -7.80 -2.89 10.82
N LEU A 106 -6.91 -2.98 11.81
CA LEU A 106 -5.89 -1.97 12.07
C LEU A 106 -5.01 -1.74 10.85
N VAL A 107 -4.46 -2.82 10.29
CA VAL A 107 -3.48 -2.73 9.18
C VAL A 107 -4.16 -2.36 7.86
N ASN A 108 -5.29 -3.01 7.53
CA ASN A 108 -5.88 -2.88 6.20
C ASN A 108 -6.84 -1.70 6.05
N VAL A 109 -7.37 -1.17 7.18
CA VAL A 109 -8.43 -0.15 7.17
C VAL A 109 -8.06 1.05 8.01
N GLN A 110 -7.89 0.88 9.32
CA GLN A 110 -7.80 2.01 10.24
C GLN A 110 -6.55 2.86 10.00
N TYR A 111 -5.39 2.21 9.85
CA TYR A 111 -4.14 2.94 9.64
C TYR A 111 -4.14 3.75 8.34
N PRO A 112 -4.44 3.16 7.15
CA PRO A 112 -4.48 3.94 5.92
C PRO A 112 -5.52 5.05 5.93
N VAL A 113 -6.70 4.86 6.52
CA VAL A 113 -7.69 5.93 6.65
C VAL A 113 -7.17 7.09 7.52
N ASN A 114 -6.54 6.78 8.65
CA ASN A 114 -5.96 7.81 9.52
C ASN A 114 -4.84 8.58 8.80
N LEU A 115 -3.97 7.90 8.06
CA LEU A 115 -2.89 8.54 7.32
C LEU A 115 -3.43 9.42 6.19
N ILE A 116 -4.41 8.95 5.41
CA ILE A 116 -5.06 9.74 4.36
C ILE A 116 -5.71 10.99 4.96
N ASN A 117 -6.50 10.81 6.03
CA ASN A 117 -7.14 11.92 6.72
C ASN A 117 -6.12 12.94 7.25
N PHE A 118 -5.00 12.47 7.80
CA PHE A 118 -3.91 13.32 8.27
C PHE A 118 -3.26 14.10 7.11
N ILE A 119 -2.94 13.45 6.00
CA ILE A 119 -2.33 14.06 4.81
C ILE A 119 -3.26 15.14 4.26
N LEU A 120 -4.52 14.82 4.01
CA LEU A 120 -5.49 15.76 3.43
C LEU A 120 -5.80 16.93 4.35
N LYS A 121 -5.84 16.70 5.68
CA LYS A 121 -6.05 17.78 6.65
C LYS A 121 -4.89 18.77 6.73
N LYS A 122 -3.64 18.26 6.66
CA LYS A 122 -2.45 19.08 6.95
C LYS A 122 -1.77 19.64 5.70
N TYR A 123 -1.83 18.93 4.57
CA TYR A 123 -1.05 19.24 3.37
C TYR A 123 -1.92 19.48 2.12
N SER A 124 -3.18 19.84 2.29
CA SER A 124 -4.15 20.08 1.20
C SER A 124 -3.76 21.18 0.21
N SER A 125 -2.82 22.05 0.55
CA SER A 125 -2.28 23.07 -0.37
C SER A 125 -1.33 22.52 -1.41
N ASN A 126 -0.76 21.34 -1.18
CA ASN A 126 0.11 20.66 -2.14
C ASN A 126 -0.72 19.87 -3.17
N LYS A 127 -0.11 19.58 -4.32
CA LYS A 127 -0.64 18.54 -5.20
C LYS A 127 -0.42 17.17 -4.54
N ILE A 128 -1.50 16.41 -4.38
CA ILE A 128 -1.51 15.10 -3.71
C ILE A 128 -1.99 14.04 -4.69
N VAL A 129 -1.28 12.93 -4.76
CA VAL A 129 -1.66 11.73 -5.52
C VAL A 129 -1.79 10.57 -4.56
N LEU A 130 -3.01 10.06 -4.37
CA LEU A 130 -3.29 8.90 -3.51
C LEU A 130 -3.48 7.66 -4.38
N VAL A 131 -2.73 6.62 -4.09
CA VAL A 131 -2.77 5.34 -4.80
C VAL A 131 -3.17 4.23 -3.84
N ASN A 132 -4.30 3.57 -4.08
CA ASN A 132 -4.76 2.44 -3.30
C ASN A 132 -4.48 1.12 -4.03
N ILE A 133 -3.67 0.26 -3.43
CA ILE A 133 -3.47 -1.11 -3.92
C ILE A 133 -4.61 -1.98 -3.41
N SER A 134 -5.59 -2.21 -4.29
CA SER A 134 -6.76 -3.03 -4.05
C SER A 134 -6.48 -4.52 -4.35
N SER A 135 -7.52 -5.30 -4.56
CA SER A 135 -7.46 -6.73 -4.90
C SER A 135 -8.75 -7.13 -5.61
N GLY A 136 -8.68 -8.15 -6.43
CA GLY A 136 -9.88 -8.82 -6.97
C GLY A 136 -10.84 -9.32 -5.88
N ALA A 137 -10.34 -9.57 -4.66
CA ALA A 137 -11.15 -9.96 -3.51
C ALA A 137 -12.09 -8.86 -2.99
N ALA A 138 -11.89 -7.60 -3.40
CA ALA A 138 -12.79 -6.50 -3.09
C ALA A 138 -14.18 -6.67 -3.73
N ILE A 139 -14.24 -7.36 -4.88
CA ILE A 139 -15.45 -7.53 -5.68
C ILE A 139 -15.84 -9.01 -5.73
N ASN A 140 -14.86 -9.91 -5.86
CA ASN A 140 -15.11 -11.34 -6.04
C ASN A 140 -14.89 -12.06 -4.70
N PRO A 141 -15.94 -12.63 -4.08
CA PRO A 141 -15.80 -13.29 -2.79
C PRO A 141 -14.94 -14.56 -2.90
N VAL A 142 -14.01 -14.70 -1.98
CA VAL A 142 -13.20 -15.91 -1.83
C VAL A 142 -13.50 -16.51 -0.45
N ALA A 143 -13.93 -17.77 -0.44
CA ALA A 143 -14.19 -18.46 0.82
C ALA A 143 -12.94 -18.43 1.73
N SER A 144 -13.14 -18.23 3.01
CA SER A 144 -12.10 -18.03 4.03
C SER A 144 -11.35 -16.69 4.01
N TRP A 145 -11.67 -15.77 3.11
CA TRP A 145 -11.03 -14.44 3.01
C TRP A 145 -11.95 -13.29 3.42
N SER A 146 -12.95 -13.54 4.27
CA SER A 146 -13.96 -12.53 4.62
C SER A 146 -13.36 -11.24 5.17
N MET A 147 -12.36 -11.31 6.07
CA MET A 147 -11.70 -10.12 6.62
C MET A 147 -10.91 -9.36 5.53
N TYR A 148 -10.14 -10.09 4.73
CA TYR A 148 -9.35 -9.47 3.66
C TYR A 148 -10.24 -8.86 2.57
N GLY A 149 -11.19 -9.64 2.04
CA GLY A 149 -12.10 -9.16 0.99
C GLY A 149 -12.90 -7.94 1.46
N ALA A 150 -13.48 -8.01 2.67
CA ALA A 150 -14.21 -6.89 3.25
C ALA A 150 -13.33 -5.64 3.43
N SER A 151 -12.08 -5.80 3.90
CA SER A 151 -11.16 -4.68 4.06
C SER A 151 -10.78 -4.01 2.72
N LYS A 152 -10.58 -4.80 1.67
CA LYS A 152 -10.31 -4.28 0.32
C LYS A 152 -11.55 -3.61 -0.30
N ALA A 153 -12.74 -4.15 -0.07
CA ALA A 153 -13.99 -3.53 -0.47
C ALA A 153 -14.25 -2.21 0.27
N PHE A 154 -13.95 -2.16 1.59
CA PHE A 154 -14.03 -0.93 2.38
C PHE A 154 -13.14 0.17 1.77
N MET A 155 -11.86 -0.13 1.53
CA MET A 155 -10.93 0.85 0.97
C MET A 155 -11.33 1.29 -0.43
N GLN A 156 -11.88 0.38 -1.24
CA GLN A 156 -12.39 0.72 -2.57
C GLN A 156 -13.55 1.71 -2.48
N GLN A 157 -14.53 1.45 -1.61
CA GLN A 157 -15.65 2.38 -1.43
C GLN A 157 -15.22 3.69 -0.77
N PHE A 158 -14.29 3.66 0.18
CA PHE A 158 -13.71 4.86 0.78
C PHE A 158 -13.10 5.78 -0.29
N PHE A 159 -12.31 5.24 -1.22
CA PHE A 159 -11.73 6.01 -2.32
C PHE A 159 -12.78 6.52 -3.31
N ASN A 160 -13.84 5.75 -3.57
CA ASN A 160 -14.95 6.21 -4.44
C ASN A 160 -15.67 7.42 -3.83
N VAL A 161 -15.95 7.38 -2.52
CA VAL A 161 -16.58 8.51 -1.82
C VAL A 161 -15.62 9.71 -1.79
N LEU A 162 -14.34 9.49 -1.47
CA LEU A 162 -13.33 10.53 -1.46
C LEU A 162 -13.19 11.23 -2.84
N ALA A 163 -13.32 10.46 -3.93
CA ALA A 163 -13.33 11.01 -5.28
C ALA A 163 -14.55 11.91 -5.54
N GLU A 164 -15.74 11.49 -5.09
CA GLU A 164 -16.95 12.30 -5.23
C GLU A 164 -16.90 13.57 -4.41
N GLU A 165 -16.37 13.50 -3.18
CA GLU A 165 -16.18 14.66 -2.31
C GLU A 165 -15.19 15.69 -2.88
N ASN A 166 -14.26 15.28 -3.74
CA ASN A 166 -13.16 16.09 -4.23
C ASN A 166 -13.13 16.27 -5.76
N LYS A 167 -14.23 16.00 -6.45
CA LYS A 167 -14.29 16.07 -7.92
C LYS A 167 -13.90 17.41 -8.54
N GLU A 168 -14.06 18.51 -7.81
CA GLU A 168 -13.67 19.86 -8.22
C GLU A 168 -12.28 20.27 -7.72
N ASN A 169 -11.60 19.38 -6.96
CA ASN A 169 -10.29 19.67 -6.40
C ASN A 169 -9.17 19.23 -7.34
N ASN A 170 -8.64 20.14 -8.13
CA ASN A 170 -7.55 19.88 -9.09
C ASN A 170 -6.20 19.52 -8.43
N ASN A 171 -6.07 19.69 -7.11
CA ASN A 171 -4.86 19.34 -6.37
C ASN A 171 -4.86 17.90 -5.84
N LEU A 172 -5.96 17.15 -6.00
CA LEU A 172 -6.07 15.77 -5.52
C LEU A 172 -6.36 14.81 -6.67
N GLU A 173 -5.46 13.87 -6.90
CA GLU A 173 -5.63 12.77 -7.82
C GLU A 173 -5.75 11.45 -7.06
N LEU A 174 -6.69 10.59 -7.46
CA LEU A 174 -7.02 9.35 -6.78
C LEU A 174 -6.97 8.18 -7.76
N PHE A 175 -6.21 7.14 -7.40
CA PHE A 175 -6.06 5.94 -8.21
C PHE A 175 -6.30 4.69 -7.39
N GLN A 176 -6.88 3.68 -8.01
CA GLN A 176 -7.10 2.37 -7.40
C GLN A 176 -6.69 1.26 -8.37
N PHE A 177 -5.82 0.36 -7.92
CA PHE A 177 -5.30 -0.72 -8.75
C PHE A 177 -5.53 -2.09 -8.12
N ASN A 178 -5.99 -3.02 -8.92
CA ASN A 178 -5.87 -4.45 -8.64
C ASN A 178 -4.63 -4.97 -9.38
N PRO A 179 -3.50 -5.23 -8.68
CA PRO A 179 -2.26 -5.65 -9.32
C PRO A 179 -2.27 -7.09 -9.83
N GLY A 180 -3.36 -7.83 -9.60
CA GLY A 180 -3.45 -9.25 -9.90
C GLY A 180 -2.81 -10.15 -8.81
N VAL A 181 -2.54 -11.40 -9.16
CA VAL A 181 -1.92 -12.38 -8.26
C VAL A 181 -0.41 -12.34 -8.46
N MET A 182 0.31 -11.76 -7.49
CA MET A 182 1.74 -11.49 -7.60
C MET A 182 2.59 -12.52 -6.84
N ASP A 183 3.81 -12.78 -7.30
CA ASP A 183 4.78 -13.63 -6.58
C ASP A 183 5.41 -12.89 -5.40
N THR A 184 4.78 -12.98 -4.25
CA THR A 184 5.16 -12.27 -3.02
C THR A 184 5.06 -13.18 -1.81
N GLY A 185 5.62 -12.77 -0.67
CA GLY A 185 5.47 -13.49 0.61
C GLY A 185 4.00 -13.63 1.05
N MET A 186 3.08 -12.75 0.63
CA MET A 186 1.64 -12.94 0.86
C MET A 186 1.12 -14.18 0.12
N GLN A 187 1.61 -14.46 -1.09
CA GLN A 187 1.27 -15.67 -1.82
C GLN A 187 1.83 -16.94 -1.17
N GLU A 188 3.01 -16.88 -0.57
CA GLU A 188 3.56 -17.99 0.22
C GLU A 188 2.66 -18.27 1.43
N GLU A 189 2.23 -17.22 2.12
CA GLU A 189 1.31 -17.33 3.25
C GLU A 189 -0.04 -17.94 2.83
N ILE A 190 -0.62 -17.51 1.70
CA ILE A 190 -1.84 -18.09 1.14
C ILE A 190 -1.67 -19.58 0.85
N ARG A 191 -0.59 -19.98 0.17
CA ARG A 191 -0.32 -21.36 -0.18
C ARG A 191 -0.01 -22.27 1.03
N SER A 192 0.39 -21.67 2.17
CA SER A 192 0.64 -22.41 3.41
C SER A 192 -0.61 -22.74 4.22
N LYS A 193 -1.76 -22.15 3.89
CA LYS A 193 -3.02 -22.33 4.64
C LYS A 193 -3.98 -23.25 3.91
N GLU A 194 -4.68 -24.10 4.69
CA GLU A 194 -5.74 -24.97 4.16
C GLU A 194 -7.04 -24.19 3.96
N PHE A 195 -7.50 -24.08 2.74
CA PHE A 195 -8.80 -23.54 2.36
C PHE A 195 -9.19 -23.99 0.95
N SER A 196 -10.44 -23.78 0.54
CA SER A 196 -11.02 -24.35 -0.67
C SER A 196 -10.32 -24.00 -1.99
N ARG A 197 -9.54 -22.92 -2.04
CA ARG A 197 -8.81 -22.48 -3.24
C ARG A 197 -7.29 -22.61 -3.11
N GLN A 198 -6.78 -23.29 -2.10
CA GLN A 198 -5.32 -23.45 -1.90
C GLN A 198 -4.64 -24.04 -3.14
N ASP A 199 -5.20 -25.12 -3.71
CA ASP A 199 -4.62 -25.80 -4.88
C ASP A 199 -4.58 -24.89 -6.12
N TYR A 200 -5.58 -24.06 -6.32
CA TYR A 200 -5.56 -23.06 -7.39
C TYR A 200 -4.35 -22.11 -7.26
N PHE A 201 -4.03 -21.64 -6.06
CA PHE A 201 -2.88 -20.75 -5.86
C PHE A 201 -1.55 -21.48 -5.95
N LYS A 202 -1.48 -22.78 -5.59
CA LYS A 202 -0.31 -23.62 -5.85
C LYS A 202 -0.08 -23.79 -7.34
N GLN A 203 -1.13 -24.13 -8.09
CA GLN A 203 -1.08 -24.29 -9.55
C GLN A 203 -0.60 -23.01 -10.26
N LEU A 204 -1.06 -21.81 -9.85
CA LEU A 204 -0.57 -20.56 -10.42
C LEU A 204 0.94 -20.39 -10.28
N LYS A 205 1.53 -20.85 -9.15
CA LYS A 205 2.98 -20.81 -8.94
C LYS A 205 3.70 -21.82 -9.81
N GLU A 206 3.21 -23.06 -9.86
CA GLU A 206 3.78 -24.15 -10.66
C GLU A 206 3.77 -23.84 -12.16
N GLU A 207 2.72 -23.18 -12.63
CA GLU A 207 2.55 -22.78 -14.03
C GLU A 207 3.22 -21.44 -14.38
N ASN A 208 3.96 -20.81 -13.45
CA ASN A 208 4.60 -19.49 -13.61
C ASN A 208 3.62 -18.39 -14.07
N LYS A 209 2.37 -18.43 -13.55
CA LYS A 209 1.31 -17.45 -13.88
C LYS A 209 1.21 -16.29 -12.88
N LEU A 210 2.11 -16.22 -11.91
CA LEU A 210 2.18 -15.10 -10.97
C LEU A 210 2.87 -13.91 -11.61
N ILE A 211 2.31 -12.73 -11.41
CA ILE A 211 2.88 -11.47 -11.89
C ILE A 211 4.09 -11.11 -11.01
N LEU A 212 5.17 -10.65 -11.62
CA LEU A 212 6.31 -10.13 -10.86
C LEU A 212 5.96 -8.79 -10.21
N PRO A 213 6.36 -8.54 -8.96
CA PRO A 213 6.11 -7.27 -8.28
C PRO A 213 6.63 -6.05 -9.06
N GLU A 214 7.76 -6.20 -9.73
CA GLU A 214 8.41 -5.18 -10.54
C GLU A 214 7.55 -4.78 -11.75
N GLU A 215 7.00 -5.75 -12.46
CA GLU A 215 6.08 -5.53 -13.60
C GLU A 215 4.80 -4.80 -13.16
N ALA A 216 4.25 -5.21 -12.01
CA ALA A 216 3.06 -4.57 -11.45
C ALA A 216 3.36 -3.12 -11.02
N ALA A 217 4.51 -2.88 -10.39
CA ALA A 217 4.92 -1.56 -9.96
C ALA A 217 5.16 -0.61 -11.16
N GLU A 218 5.88 -1.08 -12.20
CA GLU A 218 6.11 -0.30 -13.43
C GLU A 218 4.80 0.10 -14.10
N LYS A 219 3.87 -0.85 -14.24
CA LYS A 219 2.55 -0.59 -14.81
C LYS A 219 1.80 0.48 -14.02
N ILE A 220 1.75 0.35 -12.69
CA ILE A 220 1.02 1.29 -11.82
C ILE A 220 1.66 2.69 -11.90
N LEU A 221 2.99 2.80 -11.80
CA LEU A 221 3.69 4.09 -11.90
C LEU A 221 3.43 4.76 -13.26
N LYS A 222 3.40 4.00 -14.35
CA LYS A 222 3.05 4.52 -15.67
C LYS A 222 1.60 5.04 -15.72
N GLU A 223 0.64 4.30 -15.16
CA GLU A 223 -0.78 4.68 -15.19
C GLU A 223 -1.09 5.93 -14.36
N ILE A 224 -0.32 6.20 -13.29
CA ILE A 224 -0.45 7.44 -12.51
C ILE A 224 0.42 8.59 -13.08
N ASN A 225 0.97 8.43 -14.29
CA ASN A 225 1.85 9.39 -14.93
C ASN A 225 3.06 9.80 -14.07
N TYR A 226 3.58 8.88 -13.25
CA TYR A 226 4.81 9.11 -12.51
C TYR A 226 5.99 9.13 -13.51
N GLN A 227 6.63 10.28 -13.64
CA GLN A 227 7.82 10.44 -14.48
C GLN A 227 9.07 10.43 -13.58
N ALA A 228 9.93 9.43 -13.77
CA ALA A 228 11.22 9.33 -13.11
C ALA A 228 12.26 10.25 -13.74
#